data_d50faf329ce6ccfdd15e8c9fea7201d7
#
_entry.id   d50faf329ce6ccfdd15e8c9fea7201d7
#
_cell.length_a   1.000
_cell.length_b   1.000
_cell.length_c   1.000
_cell.angle_alpha   90.00
_cell.angle_beta   90.00
_cell.angle_gamma   90.00
#
_symmetry.space_group_name_H-M   'P 1'
#
loop_
_entity.id
_entity.type
_entity.pdbx_description
1 polymer ?
#
loop_
_entity_poly.entity_id
_entity_poly.type
_entity_poly.pdbx_seq_one_letter_code
_entity_poly.pdbx_strand_id
1 'polypeptide(L)'
;MVNNKLKFIRYVKRSFLRIGIHRFLPAKLLVKLGYISYLSQWIRKQKNIGYTTFPFNGFNSKLREGLYEYLIDTQSLDDEIDYLEFGVAQGTSFKWWIDHIRNKKARFNGFDTFTGLPEDWGHFKKGDMTT
;
A
#
# COMPACT_ATOMS: atom_id res chain seq x y z
N MET A 1 -14.42 -4.61 -41.66
CA MET A 1 -14.53 -3.15 -41.39
C MET A 1 -13.52 -2.78 -40.32
N VAL A 2 -12.48 -2.04 -40.63
CA VAL A 2 -11.53 -1.55 -39.60
C VAL A 2 -12.23 -0.45 -38.80
N ASN A 3 -12.37 -0.70 -37.51
CA ASN A 3 -13.06 0.20 -36.57
C ASN A 3 -12.46 1.61 -36.64
N ASN A 4 -13.25 2.64 -36.92
CA ASN A 4 -12.85 4.03 -37.01
C ASN A 4 -12.11 4.51 -35.75
N LYS A 5 -12.45 3.96 -34.59
CA LYS A 5 -11.77 4.19 -33.32
C LYS A 5 -10.29 3.77 -33.38
N LEU A 6 -9.97 2.62 -33.96
CA LEU A 6 -8.60 2.15 -34.12
C LEU A 6 -7.78 3.03 -35.07
N LYS A 7 -8.39 3.52 -36.15
CA LYS A 7 -7.75 4.45 -37.08
C LYS A 7 -7.41 5.77 -36.38
N PHE A 8 -8.34 6.30 -35.60
CA PHE A 8 -8.14 7.53 -34.81
C PHE A 8 -7.02 7.37 -33.77
N ILE A 9 -7.02 6.29 -33.00
CA ILE A 9 -5.96 6.01 -32.01
C ILE A 9 -4.58 5.92 -32.68
N ARG A 10 -4.49 5.24 -33.83
CA ARG A 10 -3.24 5.14 -34.59
C ARG A 10 -2.77 6.49 -35.11
N TYR A 11 -3.69 7.32 -35.57
CA TYR A 11 -3.38 8.68 -36.03
C TYR A 11 -2.82 9.54 -34.89
N VAL A 12 -3.51 9.58 -33.76
CA VAL A 12 -3.06 10.32 -32.57
C VAL A 12 -1.68 9.85 -32.10
N LYS A 13 -1.46 8.54 -32.01
CA LYS A 13 -0.16 7.98 -31.65
C LYS A 13 0.95 8.40 -32.61
N ARG A 14 0.69 8.34 -33.93
CA ARG A 14 1.69 8.75 -34.93
C ARG A 14 2.00 10.23 -34.85
N SER A 15 0.98 11.07 -34.69
CA SER A 15 1.15 12.53 -34.55
C SER A 15 1.96 12.88 -33.33
N PHE A 16 1.65 12.26 -32.17
CA PHE A 16 2.38 12.42 -30.92
C PHE A 16 3.87 12.04 -31.06
N LEU A 17 4.16 10.91 -31.70
CA LEU A 17 5.54 10.49 -31.98
C LEU A 17 6.26 11.40 -32.96
N ARG A 18 5.56 11.89 -34.01
CA ARG A 18 6.13 12.78 -35.02
C ARG A 18 6.52 14.14 -34.44
N ILE A 19 5.69 14.71 -33.57
CA ILE A 19 5.95 16.00 -32.91
C ILE A 19 7.10 15.87 -31.90
N GLY A 20 7.39 14.67 -31.41
CA GLY A 20 8.51 14.43 -30.51
C GLY A 20 8.27 14.89 -29.06
N ILE A 21 7.04 15.28 -28.68
CA ILE A 21 6.68 15.72 -27.32
C ILE A 21 7.10 14.68 -26.26
N HIS A 22 7.02 13.39 -26.59
CA HIS A 22 7.39 12.29 -25.69
C HIS A 22 8.84 12.37 -25.19
N ARG A 23 9.73 13.05 -25.93
CA ARG A 23 11.15 13.22 -25.54
C ARG A 23 11.33 14.18 -24.36
N PHE A 24 10.37 15.09 -24.17
CA PHE A 24 10.39 16.08 -23.09
C PHE A 24 9.60 15.65 -21.88
N LEU A 25 8.87 14.52 -21.95
CA LEU A 25 8.08 14.03 -20.84
C LEU A 25 8.94 13.19 -19.89
N PRO A 26 8.91 13.46 -18.59
CA PRO A 26 9.65 12.68 -17.60
C PRO A 26 9.03 11.29 -17.46
N ALA A 27 9.62 10.31 -18.13
CA ALA A 27 9.08 8.95 -18.20
C ALA A 27 8.76 8.35 -16.80
N LYS A 28 9.65 8.57 -15.83
CA LYS A 28 9.44 8.10 -14.44
C LYS A 28 8.17 8.70 -13.80
N LEU A 29 7.87 9.97 -14.08
CA LEU A 29 6.66 10.62 -13.58
C LEU A 29 5.41 10.06 -14.25
N LEU A 30 5.45 9.87 -15.58
CA LEU A 30 4.33 9.30 -16.33
C LEU A 30 3.98 7.88 -15.86
N VAL A 31 5.00 7.06 -15.59
CA VAL A 31 4.79 5.71 -15.03
C VAL A 31 4.11 5.79 -13.68
N LYS A 32 4.57 6.67 -12.77
CA LYS A 32 3.94 6.85 -11.45
C LYS A 32 2.48 7.32 -11.57
N LEU A 33 2.22 8.31 -12.41
CA LEU A 33 0.85 8.79 -12.66
C LEU A 33 -0.04 7.69 -13.26
N GLY A 34 0.52 6.86 -14.15
CA GLY A 34 -0.16 5.70 -14.71
C GLY A 34 -0.57 4.70 -13.61
N TYR A 35 0.31 4.37 -12.68
CA TYR A 35 -0.02 3.48 -11.56
C TYR A 35 -1.06 4.07 -10.62
N ILE A 36 -0.97 5.37 -10.29
CA ILE A 36 -1.97 6.05 -9.46
C ILE A 36 -3.34 6.02 -10.14
N SER A 37 -3.38 6.32 -11.44
CA SER A 37 -4.62 6.29 -12.22
C SER A 37 -5.22 4.88 -12.27
N TYR A 38 -4.38 3.86 -12.48
CA TYR A 38 -4.80 2.46 -12.50
C TYR A 38 -5.37 2.02 -11.14
N LEU A 39 -4.67 2.34 -10.06
CA LEU A 39 -5.12 2.05 -8.69
C LEU A 39 -6.46 2.74 -8.39
N SER A 40 -6.59 4.03 -8.75
CA SER A 40 -7.83 4.79 -8.55
C SER A 40 -9.01 4.16 -9.29
N GLN A 41 -8.78 3.71 -10.54
CA GLN A 41 -9.81 3.05 -11.33
C GLN A 41 -10.18 1.68 -10.76
N TRP A 42 -9.18 0.94 -10.25
CA TRP A 42 -9.40 -0.35 -9.62
C TRP A 42 -10.25 -0.19 -8.35
N ILE A 43 -9.90 0.75 -7.45
CA ILE A 43 -10.67 1.02 -6.24
C ILE A 43 -12.12 1.38 -6.56
N ARG A 44 -12.36 2.25 -7.56
CA ARG A 44 -13.73 2.63 -7.97
C ARG A 44 -14.58 1.44 -8.46
N LYS A 45 -13.95 0.38 -8.96
CA LYS A 45 -14.66 -0.82 -9.42
C LYS A 45 -15.03 -1.76 -8.28
N GLN A 46 -14.40 -1.62 -7.12
CA GLN A 46 -14.73 -2.44 -5.96
C GLN A 46 -16.05 -1.96 -5.35
N LYS A 47 -17.05 -2.84 -5.35
CA LYS A 47 -18.40 -2.48 -4.84
C LYS A 47 -18.53 -2.59 -3.33
N ASN A 48 -17.67 -3.38 -2.68
CA ASN A 48 -17.79 -3.77 -1.28
C ASN A 48 -16.52 -3.47 -0.48
N ILE A 49 -15.89 -2.33 -0.72
CA ILE A 49 -14.81 -1.86 0.15
C ILE A 49 -15.45 -1.26 1.40
N GLY A 50 -15.35 -1.97 2.51
CA GLY A 50 -15.89 -1.50 3.79
C GLY A 50 -15.03 -0.43 4.43
N TYR A 51 -13.72 -0.39 4.12
CA TYR A 51 -12.77 0.59 4.63
C TYR A 51 -11.75 0.98 3.58
N THR A 52 -11.48 2.28 3.43
CA THR A 52 -10.41 2.79 2.56
C THR A 52 -9.88 4.11 3.07
N THR A 53 -8.58 4.29 2.98
CA THR A 53 -7.88 5.57 3.25
C THR A 53 -7.45 6.28 1.97
N PHE A 54 -7.83 5.76 0.81
CA PHE A 54 -7.45 6.32 -0.48
C PHE A 54 -8.47 7.36 -0.99
N PRO A 55 -8.02 8.52 -1.52
CA PRO A 55 -6.64 9.02 -1.53
C PRO A 55 -6.23 9.58 -0.16
N PHE A 56 -4.95 9.44 0.21
CA PHE A 56 -4.43 9.95 1.47
C PHE A 56 -3.26 10.93 1.23
N ASN A 57 -3.13 11.89 2.14
CA ASN A 57 -2.10 12.92 2.08
C ASN A 57 -0.93 12.60 3.03
N GLY A 58 -0.30 11.44 2.82
CA GLY A 58 0.83 10.98 3.63
C GLY A 58 0.46 9.97 4.72
N PHE A 59 1.47 9.52 5.45
CA PHE A 59 1.30 8.55 6.53
C PHE A 59 0.55 9.16 7.71
N ASN A 60 -0.49 8.47 8.18
CA ASN A 60 -1.24 8.84 9.36
C ASN A 60 -1.54 7.58 10.19
N SER A 61 -0.95 7.49 11.38
CA SER A 61 -1.13 6.35 12.28
C SER A 61 -2.60 6.11 12.64
N LYS A 62 -3.37 7.17 12.88
CA LYS A 62 -4.80 7.07 13.19
C LYS A 62 -5.62 6.41 12.08
N LEU A 63 -5.27 6.64 10.81
CA LEU A 63 -5.95 5.96 9.71
C LEU A 63 -5.61 4.46 9.67
N ARG A 64 -4.38 4.10 10.03
CA ARG A 64 -3.97 2.71 10.16
C ARG A 64 -4.66 2.03 11.35
N GLU A 65 -4.70 2.68 12.48
CA GLU A 65 -5.41 2.22 13.68
C GLU A 65 -6.90 2.01 13.39
N GLY A 66 -7.58 2.95 12.72
CA GLY A 66 -8.96 2.78 12.29
C GLY A 66 -9.19 1.59 11.35
N LEU A 67 -8.20 1.23 10.51
CA LEU A 67 -8.26 -0.02 9.74
C LEU A 67 -8.18 -1.25 10.64
N TYR A 68 -7.33 -1.21 11.66
CA TYR A 68 -7.21 -2.31 12.62
C TYR A 68 -8.50 -2.51 13.43
N GLU A 69 -9.11 -1.42 13.92
CA GLU A 69 -10.42 -1.45 14.58
C GLU A 69 -11.49 -2.07 13.67
N TYR A 70 -11.56 -1.60 12.42
CA TYR A 70 -12.47 -2.15 11.42
C TYR A 70 -12.26 -3.67 11.21
N LEU A 71 -11.00 -4.14 11.20
CA LEU A 71 -10.70 -5.57 11.06
C LEU A 71 -11.16 -6.37 12.30
N ILE A 72 -10.93 -5.86 13.50
CA ILE A 72 -11.38 -6.50 14.74
C ILE A 72 -12.89 -6.69 14.69
N ASP A 73 -13.63 -5.63 14.35
CA ASP A 73 -15.10 -5.63 14.35
C ASP A 73 -15.70 -6.53 13.25
N THR A 74 -15.08 -6.55 12.05
CA THR A 74 -15.66 -7.25 10.90
C THR A 74 -15.19 -8.68 10.72
N GLN A 75 -14.04 -9.05 11.26
CA GLN A 75 -13.44 -10.37 11.09
C GLN A 75 -13.44 -11.21 12.37
N SER A 76 -14.13 -10.74 13.42
CA SER A 76 -14.19 -11.42 14.72
C SER A 76 -12.80 -11.71 15.32
N LEU A 77 -11.87 -10.76 15.14
CA LEU A 77 -10.48 -10.94 15.61
C LEU A 77 -10.35 -10.86 17.14
N ASP A 78 -11.43 -10.58 17.85
CA ASP A 78 -11.46 -10.61 19.33
C ASP A 78 -11.66 -12.05 19.88
N ASP A 79 -11.64 -13.05 19.01
CA ASP A 79 -11.67 -14.47 19.35
C ASP A 79 -10.27 -14.98 19.75
N GLU A 80 -10.13 -16.30 19.95
CA GLU A 80 -8.84 -16.93 20.19
C GLU A 80 -8.01 -16.91 18.90
N ILE A 81 -7.03 -16.00 18.83
CA ILE A 81 -6.19 -15.79 17.63
C ILE A 81 -4.71 -15.99 17.95
N ASP A 82 -3.94 -16.34 16.92
CA ASP A 82 -2.49 -16.21 16.89
C ASP A 82 -2.13 -15.00 16.03
N TYR A 83 -1.64 -13.95 16.66
CA TYR A 83 -1.12 -12.78 15.96
C TYR A 83 0.38 -12.93 15.74
N LEU A 84 0.80 -12.80 14.48
CA LEU A 84 2.21 -12.87 14.06
C LEU A 84 2.59 -11.56 13.38
N GLU A 85 3.59 -10.86 13.89
CA GLU A 85 4.14 -9.65 13.28
C GLU A 85 5.59 -9.87 12.86
N PHE A 86 5.87 -9.68 11.57
CA PHE A 86 7.21 -9.73 11.00
C PHE A 86 7.70 -8.31 10.70
N GLY A 87 8.75 -7.88 11.38
CA GLY A 87 9.21 -6.49 11.36
C GLY A 87 8.54 -5.67 12.44
N VAL A 88 8.83 -5.98 13.70
CA VAL A 88 8.22 -5.35 14.88
C VAL A 88 8.76 -3.94 15.10
N ALA A 89 10.03 -3.69 14.75
CA ALA A 89 10.74 -2.45 15.01
C ALA A 89 10.52 -1.98 16.48
N GLN A 90 10.05 -0.77 16.68
CA GLN A 90 9.79 -0.20 18.03
C GLN A 90 8.51 -0.76 18.69
N GLY A 91 7.83 -1.71 18.09
CA GLY A 91 6.67 -2.38 18.65
C GLY A 91 5.37 -1.57 18.67
N THR A 92 5.30 -0.45 17.97
CA THR A 92 4.12 0.44 18.02
C THR A 92 2.84 -0.26 17.58
N SER A 93 2.85 -0.95 16.44
CA SER A 93 1.68 -1.72 15.98
C SER A 93 1.47 -2.96 16.82
N PHE A 94 2.54 -3.66 17.19
CA PHE A 94 2.47 -4.85 18.04
C PHE A 94 1.80 -4.56 19.38
N LYS A 95 2.22 -3.48 20.04
CA LYS A 95 1.61 -3.02 21.28
C LYS A 95 0.15 -2.63 21.09
N TRP A 96 -0.17 -1.95 19.98
CA TRP A 96 -1.55 -1.57 19.69
C TRP A 96 -2.47 -2.81 19.65
N TRP A 97 -2.06 -3.86 18.95
CA TRP A 97 -2.83 -5.10 18.87
C TRP A 97 -3.02 -5.77 20.23
N ILE A 98 -1.97 -5.84 21.05
CA ILE A 98 -2.06 -6.38 22.43
C ILE A 98 -3.07 -5.59 23.26
N ASP A 99 -3.06 -4.27 23.14
CA ASP A 99 -3.92 -3.40 23.95
C ASP A 99 -5.41 -3.43 23.50
N HIS A 100 -5.69 -3.84 22.25
CA HIS A 100 -7.05 -3.81 21.69
C HIS A 100 -7.72 -5.17 21.56
N ILE A 101 -6.99 -6.26 21.47
CA ILE A 101 -7.56 -7.63 21.51
C ILE A 101 -7.86 -8.00 22.96
N ARG A 102 -9.15 -8.23 23.24
CA ARG A 102 -9.65 -8.47 24.61
C ARG A 102 -9.57 -9.91 25.04
N ASN A 103 -9.51 -10.85 24.11
CA ASN A 103 -9.47 -12.27 24.40
C ASN A 103 -8.13 -12.65 25.04
N LYS A 104 -8.20 -13.10 26.31
CA LYS A 104 -7.00 -13.47 27.08
C LYS A 104 -6.27 -14.73 26.57
N LYS A 105 -6.89 -15.47 25.67
CA LYS A 105 -6.28 -16.63 25.01
C LYS A 105 -5.55 -16.28 23.73
N ALA A 106 -5.69 -15.04 23.24
CA ALA A 106 -4.95 -14.57 22.08
C ALA A 106 -3.44 -14.63 22.36
N ARG A 107 -2.69 -15.12 21.39
CA ARG A 107 -1.23 -15.22 21.46
C ARG A 107 -0.59 -14.24 20.49
N PHE A 108 0.44 -13.55 20.96
CA PHE A 108 1.14 -12.54 20.17
C PHE A 108 2.61 -12.93 20.03
N ASN A 109 3.07 -13.03 18.79
CA ASN A 109 4.44 -13.38 18.46
C ASN A 109 5.02 -12.34 17.50
N GLY A 110 6.06 -11.64 17.94
CA GLY A 110 6.77 -10.65 17.14
C GLY A 110 8.13 -11.18 16.68
N PHE A 111 8.44 -11.00 15.42
CA PHE A 111 9.69 -11.43 14.80
C PHE A 111 10.41 -10.22 14.19
N ASP A 112 11.63 -9.98 14.65
CA ASP A 112 12.50 -8.93 14.14
C ASP A 112 13.96 -9.31 14.34
N THR A 113 14.86 -8.66 13.64
CA THR A 113 16.31 -8.80 13.89
C THR A 113 16.73 -8.07 15.16
N PHE A 114 16.02 -6.99 15.54
CA PHE A 114 16.32 -6.05 16.64
C PHE A 114 17.71 -5.38 16.54
N THR A 115 18.48 -5.74 15.53
CA THR A 115 19.81 -5.20 15.23
C THR A 115 19.82 -4.33 13.97
N GLY A 116 18.63 -4.00 13.46
CA GLY A 116 18.43 -3.25 12.24
C GLY A 116 18.43 -4.12 10.99
N LEU A 117 18.49 -3.47 9.84
CA LEU A 117 18.43 -4.14 8.54
C LEU A 117 19.61 -5.09 8.34
N PRO A 118 19.39 -6.34 7.89
CA PRO A 118 20.45 -7.30 7.63
C PRO A 118 21.30 -6.94 6.40
N GLU A 119 20.74 -6.12 5.49
CA GLU A 119 21.38 -5.67 4.25
C GLU A 119 20.85 -4.28 3.83
N ASP A 120 21.49 -3.66 2.84
CA ASP A 120 21.04 -2.38 2.29
C ASP A 120 19.66 -2.53 1.62
N TRP A 121 18.72 -1.64 1.94
CA TRP A 121 17.37 -1.63 1.38
C TRP A 121 16.94 -0.24 0.90
N GLY A 122 16.96 -0.01 -0.39
CA GLY A 122 16.61 1.29 -0.99
C GLY A 122 17.52 2.41 -0.53
N HIS A 123 17.02 3.30 0.32
CA HIS A 123 17.79 4.42 0.89
C HIS A 123 18.43 4.08 2.24
N PHE A 124 18.03 2.99 2.83
CA PHE A 124 18.50 2.54 4.12
C PHE A 124 19.71 1.64 3.98
N LYS A 125 20.60 1.71 4.97
CA LYS A 125 21.81 0.92 5.05
C LYS A 125 21.66 -0.25 6.01
N LYS A 126 22.49 -1.26 5.82
CA LYS A 126 22.64 -2.34 6.82
C LYS A 126 22.85 -1.74 8.21
N GLY A 127 22.07 -2.21 9.17
CA GLY A 127 22.07 -1.71 10.55
C GLY A 127 21.14 -0.54 10.81
N ASP A 128 20.55 0.10 9.78
CA ASP A 128 19.50 1.10 10.00
C ASP A 128 18.24 0.44 10.59
N MET A 129 17.38 1.25 11.22
CA MET A 129 16.15 0.80 11.89
C MET A 129 16.40 -0.12 13.10
N THR A 130 17.52 0.04 13.78
CA THR A 130 17.72 -0.59 15.11
C THR A 130 16.70 -0.04 16.11
N THR A 131 16.26 -0.85 17.04
CA THR A 131 15.39 -0.48 18.17
C THR A 131 16.21 -0.19 19.41
#